data_e718ae5a16ec0e4c8cc49c6fbe583a42
#
_entry.id   e718ae5a16ec0e4c8cc49c6fbe583a42
#
_cell.length_a   1.000
_cell.length_b   1.000
_cell.length_c   1.000
_cell.angle_alpha   90.00
_cell.angle_beta   90.00
_cell.angle_gamma   90.00
#
_symmetry.space_group_name_H-M   'P 1'
#
loop_
_entity.id
_entity.type
_entity.pdbx_description
1 polymer ?
#
loop_
_entity_poly.entity_id
_entity_poly.type
_entity_poly.pdbx_seq_one_letter_code
_entity_poly.pdbx_strand_id
1 'polypeptide(L)'
;MKYIAKYTNQFRKDFKLCIKRGYNMQLLKEIMLALENGEELIEKNRDHCLFGNYISYRECHIQSDWLLIYQIHSDVIVFDRTGTHSDLF
;
A
#
# COMPACT_ATOMS: atom_id res chain seq x y z
N MET A 1 -6.99 13.72 -9.65
CA MET A 1 -6.66 12.33 -9.24
C MET A 1 -7.50 11.34 -10.01
N LYS A 2 -6.96 10.17 -10.33
CA LYS A 2 -7.67 9.14 -11.07
C LYS A 2 -8.60 8.33 -10.17
N TYR A 3 -8.18 8.07 -8.93
CA TYR A 3 -8.95 7.25 -7.98
C TYR A 3 -9.31 8.03 -6.73
N ILE A 4 -10.46 7.67 -6.16
CA ILE A 4 -10.87 8.15 -4.84
C ILE A 4 -10.23 7.21 -3.82
N ALA A 5 -9.46 7.76 -2.88
CA ALA A 5 -8.75 6.96 -1.89
C ALA A 5 -9.65 6.63 -0.70
N LYS A 6 -9.60 5.36 -0.27
CA LYS A 6 -10.25 4.88 0.95
C LYS A 6 -9.25 4.08 1.77
N TYR A 7 -9.47 4.04 3.07
CA TYR A 7 -8.56 3.40 4.03
C TYR A 7 -9.36 2.47 4.92
N THR A 8 -8.85 1.24 5.12
CA THR A 8 -9.46 0.33 6.11
C THR A 8 -9.08 0.77 7.52
N ASN A 9 -9.84 0.33 8.50
CA ASN A 9 -9.51 0.57 9.90
C ASN A 9 -8.16 -0.08 10.26
N GLN A 10 -7.88 -1.26 9.70
CA GLN A 10 -6.61 -1.93 9.92
C GLN A 10 -5.44 -1.15 9.32
N PHE A 11 -5.64 -0.58 8.12
CA PHE A 11 -4.60 0.27 7.52
C PHE A 11 -4.27 1.46 8.42
N ARG A 12 -5.27 2.09 9.01
CA ARG A 12 -5.07 3.23 9.92
C ARG A 12 -4.24 2.83 11.14
N LYS A 13 -4.49 1.64 11.69
CA LYS A 13 -3.70 1.09 12.80
C LYS A 13 -2.27 0.80 12.36
N ASP A 14 -2.11 0.18 11.19
CA ASP A 14 -0.81 -0.11 10.61
C ASP A 14 0.00 1.18 10.38
N PHE A 15 -0.66 2.21 9.87
CA PHE A 15 -0.06 3.51 9.60
C PHE A 15 0.52 4.13 10.89
N LYS A 16 -0.27 4.10 11.96
CA LYS A 16 0.16 4.61 13.28
C LYS A 16 1.35 3.81 13.81
N LEU A 17 1.35 2.50 13.62
CA LEU A 17 2.46 1.65 14.04
C LEU A 17 3.74 1.98 13.28
N CYS A 18 3.65 2.24 11.98
CA CYS A 18 4.80 2.66 11.18
C CYS A 18 5.39 3.98 11.70
N ILE A 19 4.55 4.94 12.05
CA ILE A 19 4.98 6.20 12.67
C ILE A 19 5.75 5.91 13.97
N LYS A 20 5.19 5.05 14.81
CA LYS A 20 5.78 4.68 16.09
C LYS A 20 7.15 4.03 15.93
N ARG A 21 7.33 3.25 14.87
CA ARG A 21 8.60 2.59 14.53
C ARG A 21 9.64 3.56 13.95
N GLY A 22 9.26 4.80 13.68
CA GLY A 22 10.16 5.79 13.10
C GLY A 22 10.39 5.62 11.61
N TYR A 23 9.47 4.97 10.89
CA TYR A 23 9.57 4.81 9.44
C TYR A 23 9.48 6.17 8.75
N ASN A 24 10.16 6.29 7.61
CA ASN A 24 10.06 7.49 6.79
C ASN A 24 8.71 7.52 6.06
N MET A 25 7.72 8.13 6.70
CA MET A 25 6.34 8.15 6.20
C MET A 25 6.18 8.92 4.89
N GLN A 26 7.15 9.80 4.55
CA GLN A 26 7.12 10.50 3.27
C GLN A 26 7.22 9.52 2.10
N LEU A 27 8.00 8.45 2.25
CA LEU A 27 8.12 7.41 1.23
C LEU A 27 6.76 6.76 0.95
N LEU A 28 6.03 6.41 2.02
CA LEU A 28 4.69 5.82 1.87
C LEU A 28 3.73 6.79 1.22
N LYS A 29 3.73 8.05 1.66
CA LYS A 29 2.83 9.07 1.12
C LYS A 29 3.06 9.30 -0.36
N GLU A 30 4.30 9.33 -0.82
CA GLU A 30 4.63 9.48 -2.23
C GLU A 30 4.10 8.33 -3.07
N ILE A 31 4.26 7.10 -2.59
CA ILE A 31 3.74 5.91 -3.27
C ILE A 31 2.21 5.95 -3.33
N MET A 32 1.55 6.27 -2.22
CA MET A 32 0.09 6.36 -2.17
C MET A 32 -0.42 7.41 -3.15
N LEU A 33 0.22 8.57 -3.19
CA LEU A 33 -0.20 9.65 -4.09
C LEU A 33 -0.04 9.23 -5.56
N ALA A 34 1.08 8.59 -5.91
CA ALA A 34 1.29 8.09 -7.26
C ALA A 34 0.20 7.09 -7.66
N LEU A 35 -0.16 6.17 -6.77
CA LEU A 35 -1.23 5.20 -7.01
C LEU A 35 -2.59 5.88 -7.17
N GLU A 36 -2.90 6.88 -6.34
CA GLU A 36 -4.15 7.64 -6.43
C GLU A 36 -4.26 8.38 -7.76
N ASN A 37 -3.14 8.82 -8.31
CA ASN A 37 -3.09 9.50 -9.61
C ASN A 37 -3.09 8.52 -10.79
N GLY A 38 -3.08 7.23 -10.54
CA GLY A 38 -3.04 6.21 -11.59
C GLY A 38 -1.69 6.07 -12.26
N GLU A 39 -0.63 6.52 -11.62
CA GLU A 39 0.73 6.42 -12.15
C GLU A 39 1.30 5.03 -11.89
N GLU A 40 2.13 4.56 -12.83
CA GLU A 40 2.87 3.33 -12.63
C GLU A 40 4.03 3.57 -11.66
N LEU A 41 4.26 2.61 -10.76
CA LEU A 41 5.40 2.66 -9.86
C LEU A 41 6.66 2.22 -10.59
N ILE A 42 7.81 2.71 -10.15
CA ILE A 42 9.10 2.28 -10.69
C ILE A 42 9.37 0.83 -10.30
N GLU A 43 10.19 0.14 -11.06
CA GLU A 43 10.42 -1.30 -10.94
C GLU A 43 10.87 -1.74 -9.53
N LYS A 44 11.68 -0.94 -8.86
CA LYS A 44 12.15 -1.27 -7.51
C LYS A 44 11.03 -1.39 -6.48
N ASN A 45 9.85 -0.81 -6.73
CA ASN A 45 8.71 -0.93 -5.84
C ASN A 45 7.95 -2.25 -5.99
N ARG A 46 8.27 -3.03 -7.02
CA ARG A 46 7.73 -4.38 -7.23
C ARG A 46 6.20 -4.46 -7.12
N ASP A 47 5.51 -3.54 -7.77
CA ASP A 47 4.06 -3.54 -7.79
C ASP A 47 3.53 -4.74 -8.59
N HIS A 48 2.79 -5.62 -7.92
CA HIS A 48 2.29 -6.85 -8.53
C HIS A 48 1.01 -7.34 -7.86
N CYS A 49 0.27 -8.19 -8.58
CA CYS A 49 -0.92 -8.83 -8.05
C CYS A 49 -0.55 -9.95 -7.09
N LEU A 50 -1.34 -10.11 -6.03
CA LEU A 50 -1.20 -11.24 -5.11
C LEU A 50 -2.05 -12.42 -5.59
N PHE A 51 -1.71 -13.61 -5.11
CA PHE A 51 -2.36 -14.87 -5.48
C PHE A 51 -3.01 -15.52 -4.25
N GLY A 52 -3.77 -16.59 -4.48
CA GLY A 52 -4.43 -17.33 -3.43
C GLY A 52 -5.54 -16.54 -2.77
N ASN A 53 -5.54 -16.46 -1.45
CA ASN A 53 -6.57 -15.75 -0.69
C ASN A 53 -6.57 -14.25 -0.92
N TYR A 54 -5.53 -13.72 -1.55
CA TYR A 54 -5.37 -12.29 -1.81
C TYR A 54 -5.50 -11.96 -3.30
N ILE A 55 -6.22 -12.75 -4.07
CA ILE A 55 -6.26 -12.66 -5.53
C ILE A 55 -6.71 -11.29 -6.06
N SER A 56 -7.54 -10.57 -5.32
CA SER A 56 -8.02 -9.22 -5.71
C SER A 56 -7.09 -8.11 -5.26
N TYR A 57 -6.05 -8.44 -4.52
CA TYR A 57 -5.16 -7.45 -3.91
C TYR A 57 -3.90 -7.26 -4.75
N ARG A 58 -3.33 -6.08 -4.63
CA ARG A 58 -2.02 -5.79 -5.18
C ARG A 58 -1.08 -5.45 -4.02
N GLU A 59 0.20 -5.73 -4.23
CA GLU A 59 1.25 -5.45 -3.25
C GLU A 59 2.35 -4.64 -3.93
N CYS A 60 2.85 -3.63 -3.23
CA CYS A 60 4.08 -2.97 -3.66
C CYS A 60 5.01 -2.79 -2.47
N HIS A 61 6.29 -2.58 -2.75
CA HIS A 61 7.32 -2.40 -1.74
C HIS A 61 7.66 -0.92 -1.59
N ILE A 62 7.47 -0.39 -0.39
CA ILE A 62 7.95 0.95 -0.04
C ILE A 62 9.46 0.89 0.15
N GLN A 63 9.90 -0.12 0.90
CA GLN A 63 11.29 -0.51 1.10
C GLN A 63 11.35 -2.03 1.08
N SER A 64 12.55 -2.64 1.25
CA SER A 64 12.73 -4.08 1.10
C SER A 64 11.79 -4.92 1.98
N ASP A 65 11.53 -4.50 3.21
CA ASP A 65 10.60 -5.18 4.11
C ASP A 65 9.52 -4.23 4.64
N TRP A 66 9.06 -3.34 3.78
CA TRP A 66 7.93 -2.47 4.10
C TRP A 66 6.99 -2.46 2.90
N LEU A 67 5.84 -3.10 3.07
CA LEU A 67 4.87 -3.37 2.03
C LEU A 67 3.64 -2.49 2.15
N LEU A 68 2.98 -2.30 1.03
CA LEU A 68 1.66 -1.69 0.96
C LEU A 68 0.75 -2.63 0.18
N ILE A 69 -0.36 -3.03 0.79
CA ILE A 69 -1.38 -3.86 0.14
C ILE A 69 -2.59 -3.00 -0.14
N TYR A 70 -3.07 -3.05 -1.37
CA TYR A 70 -4.19 -2.22 -1.81
C TYR A 70 -5.04 -2.93 -2.85
N GLN A 71 -6.22 -2.39 -3.10
CA GLN A 71 -7.15 -2.87 -4.12
C GLN A 71 -7.63 -1.70 -4.96
N ILE A 72 -7.94 -1.96 -6.22
CA ILE A 72 -8.58 -0.98 -7.10
C ILE A 72 -9.91 -1.56 -7.56
N HIS A 73 -10.99 -0.82 -7.31
CA HIS A 73 -12.34 -1.16 -7.72
C HIS A 73 -12.95 0.04 -8.42
N SER A 74 -13.13 -0.06 -9.75
CA SER A 74 -13.67 1.03 -10.56
C SER A 74 -12.83 2.30 -10.37
N ASP A 75 -13.40 3.35 -9.78
CA ASP A 75 -12.72 4.62 -9.55
C ASP A 75 -12.19 4.78 -8.10
N VAL A 76 -12.20 3.69 -7.35
CA VAL A 76 -11.78 3.71 -5.93
C VAL A 76 -10.51 2.89 -5.76
N ILE A 77 -9.55 3.43 -5.00
CA ILE A 77 -8.39 2.69 -4.50
C ILE A 77 -8.54 2.54 -2.98
N VAL A 78 -8.45 1.32 -2.49
CA VAL A 78 -8.56 1.01 -1.06
C VAL A 78 -7.18 0.57 -0.56
N PHE A 79 -6.65 1.31 0.40
CA PHE A 79 -5.41 0.92 1.07
C PHE A 79 -5.77 0.01 2.24
N ASP A 80 -5.38 -1.27 2.14
CA ASP A 80 -5.80 -2.32 3.05
C ASP A 80 -4.85 -2.55 4.22
N ARG A 81 -3.55 -2.64 3.93
CA ARG A 81 -2.54 -2.93 4.94
C ARG A 81 -1.21 -2.27 4.58
N THR A 82 -0.41 -1.98 5.59
CA THR A 82 1.00 -1.63 5.41
C THR A 82 1.81 -2.13 6.61
N GLY A 83 3.03 -2.59 6.36
CA GLY A 83 3.90 -3.13 7.39
C GLY A 83 4.95 -4.05 6.81
N THR A 84 5.63 -4.80 7.68
CA THR A 84 6.63 -5.79 7.27
C THR A 84 5.95 -7.07 6.78
N HIS A 85 6.71 -7.96 6.17
CA HIS A 85 6.20 -9.30 5.80
C HIS A 85 5.64 -10.01 7.04
N SER A 86 6.34 -9.92 8.16
CA SER A 86 5.89 -10.55 9.41
C SER A 86 4.59 -9.95 9.94
N ASP A 87 4.37 -8.66 9.72
CA ASP A 87 3.13 -8.00 10.16
C ASP A 87 1.93 -8.46 9.33
N LEU A 88 2.13 -8.75 8.04
CA LEU A 88 1.06 -8.92 7.07
C LEU A 88 0.79 -10.38 6.71
N PHE A 89 1.76 -11.25 6.89
CA PHE A 89 1.69 -12.67 6.47
C PHE A 89 2.17 -13.66 7.58
#